data_e5c1f9648bd7ba80eb047fa3d94828b2
#
_entry.id   e5c1f9648bd7ba80eb047fa3d94828b2
#
_cell.length_a   1.000
_cell.length_b   1.000
_cell.length_c   1.000
_cell.angle_alpha   90.00
_cell.angle_beta   90.00
_cell.angle_gamma   90.00
#
_symmetry.space_group_name_H-M   'P 1'
#
loop_
_entity.id
_entity.type
_entity.pdbx_description
1 polymer ?
#
loop_
_entity_poly.entity_id
_entity_poly.type
_entity_poly.pdbx_seq_one_letter_code
_entity_poly.pdbx_strand_id
1 'polypeptide(L)'
;MIVKKIKMVQFLMKLLHGFLFLCIMKKKSKNGDWVIGMSEKKHLLRMSESTGIRLLHNAEGFEHIHSRAEFAVVLDGRIWVKREEREYLLSCGEAVLLMPYEMHAYRPDGESDVIIAEFDPTYSEELSGVAGCIGGLFHVSESTRAYLMSIYPQREDSSIYLKSFIYPVLREFFLENKSWSKMRSHSQLLQDVFRYIEEHFPEEITLKSAAAAIGCSYVYLSRAFSGAVGLPFTTYVNRFRVIQSLRVLKGSDVTVTEAAYECGFGSVRSYNRSFQKYLGMTPREYRQYGYCYFIKG
;
A
#
# COMPACT_ATOMS: atom_id res chain seq x y z
N MET A 1 40.34 -22.06 21.58
CA MET A 1 38.99 -22.60 21.53
C MET A 1 37.99 -21.64 20.87
N ILE A 2 38.12 -20.33 21.07
CA ILE A 2 37.23 -19.28 20.52
C ILE A 2 37.34 -19.15 19.00
N VAL A 3 38.54 -19.20 18.43
CA VAL A 3 38.79 -19.06 16.97
C VAL A 3 38.15 -20.20 16.14
N LYS A 4 38.06 -21.42 16.69
CA LYS A 4 37.36 -22.54 16.03
C LYS A 4 35.84 -22.35 16.02
N LYS A 5 35.26 -21.73 17.07
CA LYS A 5 33.82 -21.42 17.11
C LYS A 5 33.44 -20.33 16.10
N ILE A 6 34.27 -19.31 15.92
CA ILE A 6 34.01 -18.24 14.95
C ILE A 6 34.06 -18.79 13.51
N LYS A 7 35.03 -19.65 13.18
CA LYS A 7 35.10 -20.29 11.84
C LYS A 7 33.91 -21.24 11.59
N MET A 8 33.42 -21.91 12.62
CA MET A 8 32.24 -22.79 12.49
C MET A 8 30.95 -22.00 12.30
N VAL A 9 30.80 -20.86 12.97
CA VAL A 9 29.64 -19.97 12.77
C VAL A 9 29.69 -19.33 11.37
N GLN A 10 30.85 -18.91 10.91
CA GLN A 10 31.01 -18.39 9.54
C GLN A 10 30.79 -19.47 8.47
N PHE A 11 31.16 -20.73 8.75
CA PHE A 11 30.89 -21.86 7.86
C PHE A 11 29.40 -22.23 7.84
N LEU A 12 28.71 -22.22 9.00
CA LEU A 12 27.26 -22.43 9.10
C LEU A 12 26.48 -21.29 8.45
N MET A 13 26.93 -20.04 8.57
CA MET A 13 26.32 -18.91 7.86
C MET A 13 26.52 -19.03 6.34
N LYS A 14 27.66 -19.52 5.86
CA LYS A 14 27.86 -19.81 4.43
C LYS A 14 26.98 -20.97 3.94
N LEU A 15 26.74 -22.00 4.74
CA LEU A 15 25.84 -23.11 4.41
C LEU A 15 24.37 -22.65 4.39
N LEU A 16 23.93 -21.81 5.34
CA LEU A 16 22.61 -21.22 5.36
C LEU A 16 22.37 -20.25 4.18
N HIS A 17 23.39 -19.49 3.79
CA HIS A 17 23.36 -18.69 2.55
C HIS A 17 23.35 -19.56 1.30
N GLY A 18 24.05 -20.71 1.31
CA GLY A 18 24.09 -21.67 0.19
C GLY A 18 22.75 -22.38 -0.03
N PHE A 19 21.97 -22.66 1.02
CA PHE A 19 20.62 -23.26 0.89
C PHE A 19 19.55 -22.25 0.44
N LEU A 20 19.71 -20.97 0.74
CA LEU A 20 18.88 -19.90 0.18
C LEU A 20 19.20 -19.58 -1.28
N PHE A 21 20.37 -19.99 -1.78
CA PHE A 21 20.86 -19.72 -3.13
C PHE A 21 20.33 -20.72 -4.19
N LEU A 22 19.69 -21.80 -3.80
CA LEU A 22 19.22 -22.85 -4.72
C LEU A 22 17.82 -22.63 -5.31
N CYS A 23 17.14 -21.54 -4.94
CA CYS A 23 15.88 -21.13 -5.57
C CYS A 23 16.03 -20.01 -6.61
N ILE A 24 17.25 -19.78 -7.12
CA ILE A 24 17.47 -18.84 -8.22
C ILE A 24 17.21 -19.58 -9.54
N MET A 25 16.18 -19.19 -10.23
CA MET A 25 15.84 -19.70 -11.56
C MET A 25 16.99 -19.47 -12.55
N LYS A 26 17.62 -20.54 -12.99
CA LYS A 26 18.63 -20.55 -14.05
C LYS A 26 17.92 -20.31 -15.39
N LYS A 27 18.18 -19.18 -16.03
CA LYS A 27 17.78 -18.95 -17.41
C LYS A 27 19.05 -18.94 -18.28
N LYS A 28 19.12 -19.82 -19.27
CA LYS A 28 20.20 -19.85 -20.27
C LYS A 28 20.00 -18.71 -21.26
N SER A 29 21.03 -17.92 -21.53
CA SER A 29 21.04 -16.96 -22.64
C SER A 29 21.05 -17.67 -23.98
N LYS A 30 20.70 -16.98 -25.07
CA LYS A 30 20.76 -17.53 -26.44
C LYS A 30 22.18 -17.94 -26.87
N ASN A 31 23.21 -17.47 -26.15
CA ASN A 31 24.64 -17.76 -26.44
C ASN A 31 25.24 -18.80 -25.49
N GLY A 32 24.45 -19.48 -24.67
CA GLY A 32 24.94 -20.58 -23.83
C GLY A 32 25.57 -20.19 -22.49
N ASP A 33 25.75 -18.91 -22.21
CA ASP A 33 26.33 -18.41 -20.97
C ASP A 33 25.34 -18.31 -19.83
N TRP A 34 25.78 -18.60 -18.60
CA TRP A 34 24.97 -18.48 -17.41
C TRP A 34 25.00 -17.03 -16.90
N VAL A 35 23.89 -16.32 -17.01
CA VAL A 35 23.75 -15.01 -16.40
C VAL A 35 23.20 -15.21 -14.98
N ILE A 36 24.05 -14.92 -13.99
CA ILE A 36 23.63 -14.84 -12.59
C ILE A 36 22.93 -13.49 -12.42
N GLY A 37 21.63 -13.47 -12.57
CA GLY A 37 20.81 -12.34 -12.11
C GLY A 37 20.77 -12.38 -10.59
N MET A 38 21.49 -11.49 -9.92
CA MET A 38 21.28 -11.23 -8.49
C MET A 38 19.88 -10.64 -8.34
N SER A 39 18.90 -11.49 -8.06
CA SER A 39 17.62 -11.05 -7.55
C SER A 39 17.84 -10.64 -6.10
N GLU A 40 18.12 -9.36 -5.87
CA GLU A 40 17.85 -8.77 -4.57
C GLU A 40 16.41 -9.09 -4.21
N LYS A 41 16.19 -9.64 -3.02
CA LYS A 41 14.86 -9.91 -2.49
C LYS A 41 14.10 -8.59 -2.39
N LYS A 42 13.39 -8.23 -3.45
CA LYS A 42 12.39 -7.18 -3.39
C LYS A 42 11.32 -7.68 -2.42
N HIS A 43 11.25 -7.07 -1.26
CA HIS A 43 10.17 -7.33 -0.33
C HIS A 43 8.89 -6.81 -0.98
N LEU A 44 8.15 -7.72 -1.59
CA LEU A 44 6.79 -7.43 -2.02
C LEU A 44 6.03 -6.95 -0.79
N LEU A 45 5.46 -5.77 -0.89
CA LEU A 45 4.35 -5.36 -0.05
C LEU A 45 3.22 -6.39 -0.29
N ARG A 46 3.19 -7.44 0.53
CA ARG A 46 2.03 -8.32 0.57
C ARG A 46 0.88 -7.45 1.03
N MET A 47 -0.14 -7.32 0.21
CA MET A 47 -1.45 -6.88 0.68
C MET A 47 -1.89 -7.93 1.72
N SER A 48 -1.53 -7.71 2.98
CA SER A 48 -1.89 -8.59 4.07
C SER A 48 -3.22 -8.11 4.62
N GLU A 49 -4.13 -9.03 4.83
CA GLU A 49 -5.38 -8.79 5.55
C GLU A 49 -5.13 -8.47 7.03
N SER A 50 -3.89 -8.67 7.51
CA SER A 50 -3.46 -8.37 8.88
C SER A 50 -2.84 -6.97 8.97
N THR A 51 -3.25 -6.22 9.97
CA THR A 51 -2.54 -5.00 10.41
C THR A 51 -1.07 -5.33 10.66
N GLY A 52 -0.15 -4.58 10.04
CA GLY A 52 1.26 -4.93 10.10
C GLY A 52 2.19 -3.74 10.10
N ILE A 53 3.23 -3.84 10.93
CA ILE A 53 4.34 -2.89 10.97
C ILE A 53 5.52 -3.53 10.24
N ARG A 54 6.14 -2.78 9.34
CA ARG A 54 7.27 -3.24 8.52
C ARG A 54 8.38 -2.21 8.54
N LEU A 55 9.59 -2.65 8.76
CA LEU A 55 10.81 -1.90 8.46
C LEU A 55 11.27 -2.36 7.08
N LEU A 56 11.35 -1.44 6.15
CA LEU A 56 11.73 -1.72 4.76
C LEU A 56 13.00 -0.97 4.42
N HIS A 57 13.97 -1.68 3.89
CA HIS A 57 15.14 -1.12 3.26
C HIS A 57 14.83 -0.88 1.78
N ASN A 58 15.05 0.34 1.30
CA ASN A 58 14.72 0.76 -0.08
C ASN A 58 13.25 0.43 -0.41
N ALA A 59 12.32 1.01 0.36
CA ALA A 59 10.90 0.76 0.20
C ALA A 59 10.45 1.06 -1.25
N GLU A 60 9.94 0.03 -1.91
CA GLU A 60 9.41 0.11 -3.26
C GLU A 60 8.03 -0.56 -3.29
N GLY A 61 7.06 0.15 -3.78
CA GLY A 61 5.69 -0.35 -3.90
C GLY A 61 4.98 0.33 -5.05
N PHE A 62 4.23 -0.46 -5.82
CA PHE A 62 3.41 0.06 -6.92
C PHE A 62 2.20 0.82 -6.41
N GLU A 63 1.56 1.56 -7.30
CA GLU A 63 0.28 2.18 -6.99
C GLU A 63 -0.71 1.13 -6.50
N HIS A 64 -1.20 1.34 -5.29
CA HIS A 64 -2.18 0.48 -4.66
C HIS A 64 -3.15 1.29 -3.79
N ILE A 65 -4.21 0.63 -3.38
CA ILE A 65 -5.27 1.19 -2.56
C ILE A 65 -5.77 0.12 -1.61
N HIS A 66 -6.06 0.49 -0.37
CA HIS A 66 -6.63 -0.41 0.64
C HIS A 66 -7.56 0.34 1.60
N SER A 67 -8.39 -0.41 2.33
CA SER A 67 -9.35 0.12 3.31
C SER A 67 -8.74 0.50 4.66
N ARG A 68 -7.41 0.46 4.79
CA ARG A 68 -6.69 0.78 6.03
C ARG A 68 -6.06 2.16 5.94
N ALA A 69 -5.82 2.76 7.09
CA ALA A 69 -4.88 3.87 7.20
C ALA A 69 -3.45 3.32 7.21
N GLU A 70 -2.51 4.10 6.68
CA GLU A 70 -1.10 3.75 6.67
C GLU A 70 -0.27 4.99 6.98
N PHE A 71 0.78 4.84 7.74
CA PHE A 71 1.84 5.83 7.75
C PHE A 71 3.16 5.24 7.28
N ALA A 72 3.96 6.09 6.63
CA ALA A 72 5.36 5.81 6.33
C ALA A 72 6.23 6.87 6.99
N VAL A 73 7.20 6.43 7.80
CA VAL A 73 8.18 7.28 8.50
C VAL A 73 9.56 6.98 7.94
N VAL A 74 10.25 7.97 7.40
CA VAL A 74 11.63 7.84 6.93
C VAL A 74 12.58 7.90 8.11
N LEU A 75 13.29 6.81 8.35
CA LEU A 75 14.26 6.69 9.43
C LEU A 75 15.66 7.13 9.00
N ASP A 76 16.02 6.78 7.77
CA ASP A 76 17.29 7.17 7.14
C ASP A 76 17.11 7.27 5.62
N GLY A 77 17.95 8.08 4.96
CA GLY A 77 17.89 8.32 3.52
C GLY A 77 16.66 9.09 3.07
N ARG A 78 16.17 8.74 1.87
CA ARG A 78 15.02 9.43 1.24
C ARG A 78 14.18 8.45 0.44
N ILE A 79 12.88 8.77 0.34
CA ILE A 79 11.94 8.01 -0.51
C ILE A 79 11.00 8.95 -1.25
N TRP A 80 10.63 8.60 -2.47
CA TRP A 80 9.51 9.19 -3.16
C TRP A 80 8.22 8.51 -2.74
N VAL A 81 7.24 9.33 -2.36
CA VAL A 81 5.87 8.88 -2.10
C VAL A 81 4.97 9.50 -3.16
N LYS A 82 4.38 8.68 -4.00
CA LYS A 82 3.29 9.10 -4.87
C LYS A 82 1.98 8.95 -4.11
N ARG A 83 1.19 10.00 -4.12
CA ARG A 83 -0.12 10.07 -3.49
C ARG A 83 -1.09 10.73 -4.45
N GLU A 84 -2.05 9.97 -4.94
CA GLU A 84 -2.88 10.34 -6.07
C GLU A 84 -2.01 10.79 -7.27
N GLU A 85 -2.22 12.00 -7.78
CA GLU A 85 -1.46 12.55 -8.92
C GLU A 85 -0.21 13.38 -8.49
N ARG A 86 0.14 13.36 -7.20
CA ARG A 86 1.26 14.15 -6.66
C ARG A 86 2.37 13.25 -6.15
N GLU A 87 3.60 13.69 -6.36
CA GLU A 87 4.79 13.04 -5.81
C GLU A 87 5.45 13.94 -4.77
N TYR A 88 5.93 13.32 -3.70
CA TYR A 88 6.63 13.98 -2.61
C TYR A 88 7.93 13.24 -2.34
N LEU A 89 9.03 13.97 -2.21
CA LEU A 89 10.29 13.42 -1.73
C LEU A 89 10.34 13.62 -0.22
N LEU A 90 10.36 12.52 0.52
CA LEU A 90 10.50 12.53 1.97
C LEU A 90 11.92 12.17 2.37
N SER A 91 12.46 12.92 3.31
CA SER A 91 13.80 12.74 3.89
C SER A 91 13.70 12.18 5.32
N CYS A 92 14.84 11.80 5.89
CA CYS A 92 14.92 11.34 7.28
C CYS A 92 14.18 12.28 8.26
N GLY A 93 13.28 11.73 9.05
CA GLY A 93 12.42 12.47 9.98
C GLY A 93 11.10 12.95 9.38
N GLU A 94 10.93 12.90 8.06
CA GLU A 94 9.65 13.21 7.44
C GLU A 94 8.80 11.95 7.34
N ALA A 95 7.49 12.14 7.34
CA ALA A 95 6.50 11.09 7.30
C ALA A 95 5.27 11.50 6.50
N VAL A 96 4.52 10.50 6.08
CA VAL A 96 3.20 10.67 5.47
C VAL A 96 2.17 9.82 6.20
N LEU A 97 1.01 10.38 6.46
CA LEU A 97 -0.19 9.64 6.82
C LEU A 97 -1.07 9.52 5.57
N LEU A 98 -1.40 8.30 5.21
CA LEU A 98 -2.29 7.93 4.12
C LEU A 98 -3.60 7.43 4.70
N MET A 99 -4.70 7.97 4.22
CA MET A 99 -6.02 7.59 4.69
C MET A 99 -6.55 6.39 3.89
N PRO A 100 -7.53 5.65 4.42
CA PRO A 100 -8.20 4.61 3.67
C PRO A 100 -8.62 5.09 2.29
N TYR A 101 -8.40 4.23 1.29
CA TYR A 101 -8.77 4.45 -0.11
C TYR A 101 -8.00 5.57 -0.84
N GLU A 102 -6.93 6.11 -0.26
CA GLU A 102 -5.98 6.93 -0.99
C GLU A 102 -5.06 6.04 -1.84
N MET A 103 -4.97 6.36 -3.13
CA MET A 103 -4.01 5.70 -4.03
C MET A 103 -2.61 6.19 -3.72
N HIS A 104 -1.70 5.26 -3.51
CA HIS A 104 -0.31 5.60 -3.20
C HIS A 104 0.70 4.57 -3.70
N ALA A 105 1.95 4.99 -3.79
CA ALA A 105 3.09 4.17 -4.19
C ALA A 105 4.35 4.68 -3.52
N TYR A 106 5.36 3.81 -3.42
CA TYR A 106 6.68 4.14 -2.90
C TYR A 106 7.76 3.85 -3.94
N ARG A 107 8.76 4.72 -4.02
CA ARG A 107 9.93 4.54 -4.86
C ARG A 107 11.17 5.03 -4.11
N PRO A 108 12.24 4.23 -4.01
CA PRO A 108 13.46 4.64 -3.33
C PRO A 108 14.16 5.80 -4.07
N ASP A 109 14.85 6.66 -3.32
CA ASP A 109 15.75 7.71 -3.83
C ASP A 109 17.15 7.48 -3.23
N GLY A 110 17.83 6.45 -3.67
CA GLY A 110 19.03 5.93 -3.05
C GLY A 110 18.75 4.94 -1.91
N GLU A 111 19.72 4.75 -1.03
CA GLU A 111 19.52 3.90 0.15
C GLU A 111 18.61 4.61 1.17
N SER A 112 17.68 3.86 1.73
CA SER A 112 16.72 4.39 2.70
C SER A 112 16.15 3.30 3.61
N ASP A 113 15.86 3.67 4.86
CA ASP A 113 15.13 2.86 5.83
C ASP A 113 13.82 3.54 6.18
N VAL A 114 12.71 2.80 6.06
CA VAL A 114 11.36 3.32 6.25
C VAL A 114 10.56 2.37 7.12
N ILE A 115 9.92 2.88 8.17
CA ILE A 115 8.86 2.15 8.87
C ILE A 115 7.53 2.46 8.20
N ILE A 116 6.84 1.40 7.77
CA ILE A 116 5.46 1.46 7.29
C ILE A 116 4.58 0.71 8.28
N ALA A 117 3.48 1.35 8.70
CA ALA A 117 2.48 0.72 9.54
C ALA A 117 1.09 0.88 8.93
N GLU A 118 0.45 -0.24 8.61
CA GLU A 118 -0.95 -0.31 8.20
C GLU A 118 -1.83 -0.63 9.41
N PHE A 119 -2.92 0.09 9.57
CA PHE A 119 -3.81 -0.10 10.71
C PHE A 119 -5.26 0.27 10.38
N ASP A 120 -6.17 -0.30 11.14
CA ASP A 120 -7.58 0.07 11.06
C ASP A 120 -7.75 1.51 11.62
N PRO A 121 -8.40 2.42 10.89
CA PRO A 121 -8.60 3.80 11.37
C PRO A 121 -9.41 3.86 12.68
N THR A 122 -10.16 2.81 13.04
CA THR A 122 -10.89 2.74 14.31
C THR A 122 -9.98 2.62 15.55
N TYR A 123 -8.68 2.38 15.35
CA TYR A 123 -7.71 2.45 16.46
C TYR A 123 -7.58 3.86 17.06
N SER A 124 -7.99 4.91 16.35
CA SER A 124 -8.01 6.27 16.84
C SER A 124 -9.38 6.90 16.57
N GLU A 125 -10.02 7.45 17.61
CA GLU A 125 -11.29 8.17 17.46
C GLU A 125 -11.14 9.36 16.50
N GLU A 126 -9.98 10.02 16.53
CA GLU A 126 -9.67 11.13 15.65
C GLU A 126 -9.64 10.69 14.17
N LEU A 127 -9.23 9.46 13.88
CA LEU A 127 -9.19 8.90 12.54
C LEU A 127 -10.48 8.20 12.16
N SER A 128 -11.19 7.60 13.10
CA SER A 128 -12.39 6.80 12.83
C SER A 128 -13.54 7.63 12.19
N GLY A 129 -13.54 8.94 12.39
CA GLY A 129 -14.50 9.87 11.80
C GLY A 129 -14.08 10.50 10.47
N VAL A 130 -12.97 10.11 9.86
CA VAL A 130 -12.32 10.89 8.79
C VAL A 130 -11.96 10.09 7.53
N ALA A 131 -12.61 8.96 7.26
CA ALA A 131 -12.47 8.31 5.96
C ALA A 131 -12.85 9.33 4.86
N GLY A 132 -11.95 9.50 3.87
CA GLY A 132 -12.08 10.53 2.85
C GLY A 132 -11.48 11.89 3.21
N CYS A 133 -10.93 12.07 4.41
CA CYS A 133 -9.96 13.14 4.62
C CYS A 133 -8.65 12.77 3.96
N ILE A 134 -8.03 13.78 3.38
CA ILE A 134 -6.71 13.63 2.78
C ILE A 134 -5.72 13.50 3.93
N GLY A 135 -4.92 12.43 3.97
CA GLY A 135 -3.77 12.30 4.84
C GLY A 135 -2.80 13.49 4.67
N GLY A 136 -1.69 13.51 5.34
CA GLY A 136 -0.78 14.65 5.29
C GLY A 136 0.67 14.27 5.48
N LEU A 137 1.54 15.18 5.05
CA LEU A 137 2.95 15.15 5.37
C LEU A 137 3.14 15.77 6.77
N PHE A 138 4.10 15.26 7.51
CA PHE A 138 4.44 15.77 8.85
C PHE A 138 5.84 15.32 9.24
N HIS A 139 6.34 15.84 10.34
CA HIS A 139 7.64 15.48 10.88
C HIS A 139 7.49 14.55 12.10
N VAL A 140 8.42 13.61 12.20
CA VAL A 140 8.53 12.70 13.34
C VAL A 140 9.86 12.98 14.06
N SER A 141 9.76 13.35 15.31
CA SER A 141 10.91 13.71 16.15
C SER A 141 11.92 12.56 16.26
N GLU A 142 13.18 12.90 16.50
CA GLU A 142 14.24 11.91 16.72
C GLU A 142 13.91 10.98 17.89
N SER A 143 13.32 11.52 18.97
CA SER A 143 12.90 10.72 20.13
C SER A 143 11.82 9.68 19.77
N THR A 144 10.83 10.05 18.94
CA THR A 144 9.81 9.11 18.48
C THR A 144 10.42 8.05 17.55
N ARG A 145 11.29 8.43 16.63
CA ARG A 145 11.97 7.46 15.74
C ARG A 145 12.84 6.47 16.54
N ALA A 146 13.61 6.97 17.50
CA ALA A 146 14.42 6.12 18.40
C ALA A 146 13.54 5.17 19.22
N TYR A 147 12.39 5.64 19.71
CA TYR A 147 11.42 4.80 20.40
C TYR A 147 10.87 3.69 19.48
N LEU A 148 10.43 4.02 18.27
CA LEU A 148 9.93 3.04 17.31
C LEU A 148 10.98 1.95 17.03
N MET A 149 12.24 2.34 16.84
CA MET A 149 13.33 1.40 16.62
C MET A 149 13.63 0.54 17.85
N SER A 150 13.41 1.04 19.06
CA SER A 150 13.63 0.27 20.29
C SER A 150 12.60 -0.83 20.51
N ILE A 151 11.35 -0.62 20.05
CA ILE A 151 10.25 -1.58 20.21
C ILE A 151 10.10 -2.49 19.00
N TYR A 152 10.59 -2.13 17.81
CA TYR A 152 10.42 -2.90 16.57
C TYR A 152 10.93 -4.35 16.67
N PRO A 153 12.07 -4.65 17.30
CA PRO A 153 12.55 -6.04 17.44
C PRO A 153 11.66 -6.95 18.29
N GLN A 154 10.79 -6.36 19.13
CA GLN A 154 9.93 -7.05 20.08
C GLN A 154 8.60 -7.50 19.48
N ARG A 155 8.55 -7.71 18.17
CA ARG A 155 7.33 -8.02 17.43
C ARG A 155 6.39 -8.95 18.16
N GLU A 156 5.24 -8.44 18.54
CA GLU A 156 4.13 -9.18 19.09
C GLU A 156 2.89 -8.95 18.22
N ASP A 157 2.14 -10.02 17.99
CA ASP A 157 0.85 -9.92 17.29
C ASP A 157 -0.25 -9.53 18.30
N SER A 158 -0.07 -8.35 18.91
CA SER A 158 -1.01 -7.80 19.88
C SER A 158 -1.46 -6.41 19.50
N SER A 159 -2.71 -6.08 19.83
CA SER A 159 -3.26 -4.73 19.60
C SER A 159 -2.50 -3.66 20.43
N ILE A 160 -1.93 -4.04 21.58
CA ILE A 160 -1.13 -3.13 22.41
C ILE A 160 0.16 -2.78 21.71
N TYR A 161 0.84 -3.78 21.14
CA TYR A 161 2.08 -3.55 20.39
C TYR A 161 1.82 -2.62 19.19
N LEU A 162 0.77 -2.91 18.40
CA LEU A 162 0.40 -2.07 17.27
C LEU A 162 0.08 -0.62 17.70
N LYS A 163 -0.69 -0.43 18.76
CA LYS A 163 -1.02 0.89 19.30
C LYS A 163 0.22 1.63 19.81
N SER A 164 1.21 0.92 20.36
CA SER A 164 2.47 1.53 20.80
C SER A 164 3.28 2.14 19.65
N PHE A 165 3.13 1.62 18.43
CA PHE A 165 3.68 2.23 17.21
C PHE A 165 2.83 3.39 16.70
N ILE A 166 1.52 3.20 16.65
CA ILE A 166 0.61 4.13 16.00
C ILE A 166 0.48 5.44 16.78
N TYR A 167 0.24 5.37 18.07
CA TYR A 167 -0.10 6.56 18.86
C TYR A 167 1.00 7.61 18.95
N PRO A 168 2.30 7.29 19.15
CA PRO A 168 3.35 8.30 19.14
C PRO A 168 3.44 9.05 17.80
N VAL A 169 3.28 8.32 16.68
CA VAL A 169 3.35 8.91 15.33
C VAL A 169 2.12 9.78 15.05
N LEU A 170 0.91 9.29 15.39
CA LEU A 170 -0.32 10.07 15.23
C LEU A 170 -0.32 11.34 16.11
N ARG A 171 0.23 11.26 17.32
CA ARG A 171 0.36 12.43 18.17
C ARG A 171 1.14 13.55 17.47
N GLU A 172 2.25 13.24 16.82
CA GLU A 172 3.04 14.24 16.10
C GLU A 172 2.29 14.76 14.86
N PHE A 173 1.63 13.88 14.12
CA PHE A 173 0.76 14.29 13.03
C PHE A 173 -0.30 15.31 13.47
N PHE A 174 -1.02 15.06 14.55
CA PHE A 174 -2.08 15.95 15.05
C PHE A 174 -1.53 17.25 15.65
N LEU A 175 -0.33 17.24 16.22
CA LEU A 175 0.32 18.45 16.72
C LEU A 175 0.69 19.41 15.58
N GLU A 176 1.15 18.88 14.46
CA GLU A 176 1.53 19.68 13.28
C GLU A 176 0.30 20.09 12.46
N ASN A 177 -0.69 19.20 12.33
CA ASN A 177 -1.87 19.39 11.50
C ASN A 177 -3.12 19.80 12.32
N LYS A 178 -3.03 20.86 13.10
CA LYS A 178 -4.11 21.35 14.02
C LYS A 178 -5.44 21.67 13.33
N SER A 179 -5.43 22.02 12.05
CA SER A 179 -6.63 22.32 11.27
C SER A 179 -7.37 21.06 10.79
N TRP A 180 -6.80 19.89 10.97
CA TRP A 180 -7.35 18.63 10.47
C TRP A 180 -8.71 18.29 11.07
N SER A 181 -8.92 18.62 12.33
CA SER A 181 -10.22 18.43 13.02
C SER A 181 -11.38 19.23 12.41
N LYS A 182 -11.08 20.32 11.67
CA LYS A 182 -12.10 21.13 10.99
C LYS A 182 -12.61 20.52 9.69
N MET A 183 -11.90 19.54 9.12
CA MET A 183 -12.29 18.86 7.87
C MET A 183 -13.35 17.77 8.07
N ARG A 184 -13.78 17.53 9.30
CA ARG A 184 -14.74 16.47 9.68
C ARG A 184 -16.14 16.60 9.04
N SER A 185 -16.53 17.77 8.52
CA SER A 185 -17.90 18.01 8.06
C SER A 185 -18.34 17.19 6.83
N HIS A 186 -17.40 16.66 6.06
CA HIS A 186 -17.69 15.80 4.90
C HIS A 186 -17.27 14.34 5.11
N SER A 187 -16.65 14.04 6.25
CA SER A 187 -16.01 12.76 6.49
C SER A 187 -16.99 11.59 6.52
N GLN A 188 -18.12 11.75 7.22
CA GLN A 188 -19.13 10.68 7.30
C GLN A 188 -19.72 10.36 5.93
N LEU A 189 -20.04 11.38 5.14
CA LEU A 189 -20.56 11.21 3.78
C LEU A 189 -19.57 10.41 2.90
N LEU A 190 -18.28 10.73 2.98
CA LEU A 190 -17.25 10.04 2.19
C LEU A 190 -17.04 8.61 2.68
N GLN A 191 -17.08 8.37 4.01
CA GLN A 191 -17.09 7.02 4.56
C GLN A 191 -18.23 6.19 3.99
N ASP A 192 -19.44 6.75 3.99
CA ASP A 192 -20.62 6.06 3.49
C ASP A 192 -20.51 5.77 1.99
N VAL A 193 -19.90 6.68 1.20
CA VAL A 193 -19.61 6.46 -0.22
C VAL A 193 -18.59 5.34 -0.42
N PHE A 194 -17.48 5.34 0.33
CA PHE A 194 -16.44 4.30 0.18
C PHE A 194 -16.96 2.94 0.64
N ARG A 195 -17.73 2.90 1.73
CA ARG A 195 -18.42 1.68 2.16
C ARG A 195 -19.39 1.18 1.09
N TYR A 196 -20.20 2.06 0.52
CA TYR A 196 -21.08 1.71 -0.58
C TYR A 196 -20.32 1.14 -1.79
N ILE A 197 -19.18 1.75 -2.16
CA ILE A 197 -18.33 1.22 -3.24
C ILE A 197 -17.80 -0.16 -2.86
N GLU A 198 -17.30 -0.36 -1.65
CA GLU A 198 -16.73 -1.62 -1.18
C GLU A 198 -17.77 -2.75 -1.16
N GLU A 199 -18.99 -2.45 -0.75
CA GLU A 199 -20.08 -3.42 -0.68
C GLU A 199 -20.71 -3.74 -2.05
N HIS A 200 -20.69 -2.78 -3.00
CA HIS A 200 -21.39 -2.87 -4.27
C HIS A 200 -20.53 -2.79 -5.52
N PHE A 201 -19.18 -2.79 -5.41
CA PHE A 201 -18.31 -2.64 -6.58
C PHE A 201 -18.51 -3.71 -7.67
N PRO A 202 -18.97 -4.95 -7.38
CA PRO A 202 -19.25 -5.93 -8.43
C PRO A 202 -20.50 -5.58 -9.26
N GLU A 203 -21.37 -4.72 -8.72
CA GLU A 203 -22.62 -4.32 -9.36
C GLU A 203 -22.43 -3.09 -10.26
N GLU A 204 -23.44 -2.76 -11.06
CA GLU A 204 -23.44 -1.51 -11.81
C GLU A 204 -23.76 -0.34 -10.87
N ILE A 205 -22.72 0.36 -10.41
CA ILE A 205 -22.85 1.50 -9.52
C ILE A 205 -22.48 2.83 -10.20
N THR A 206 -23.23 3.85 -9.84
CA THR A 206 -23.05 5.23 -10.29
C THR A 206 -23.03 6.17 -9.10
N LEU A 207 -22.49 7.38 -9.27
CA LEU A 207 -22.58 8.40 -8.23
C LEU A 207 -24.04 8.73 -7.86
N LYS A 208 -24.96 8.58 -8.82
CA LYS A 208 -26.40 8.80 -8.58
C LYS A 208 -27.00 7.69 -7.70
N SER A 209 -26.65 6.42 -7.97
CA SER A 209 -27.10 5.30 -7.13
C SER A 209 -26.49 5.38 -5.73
N ALA A 210 -25.22 5.76 -5.61
CA ALA A 210 -24.57 5.99 -4.32
C ALA A 210 -25.27 7.12 -3.53
N ALA A 211 -25.57 8.27 -4.17
CA ALA A 211 -26.28 9.36 -3.54
C ALA A 211 -27.66 8.96 -3.01
N ALA A 212 -28.40 8.17 -3.80
CA ALA A 212 -29.71 7.66 -3.40
C ALA A 212 -29.61 6.69 -2.20
N ALA A 213 -28.64 5.77 -2.22
CA ALA A 213 -28.43 4.81 -1.14
C ALA A 213 -28.03 5.50 0.19
N ILE A 214 -27.21 6.56 0.11
CA ILE A 214 -26.74 7.31 1.28
C ILE A 214 -27.76 8.34 1.76
N GLY A 215 -28.81 8.64 0.97
CA GLY A 215 -29.84 9.60 1.35
C GLY A 215 -29.40 11.07 1.17
N CYS A 216 -28.52 11.36 0.22
CA CYS A 216 -28.07 12.72 -0.05
C CYS A 216 -28.33 13.17 -1.50
N SER A 217 -28.22 14.48 -1.76
CA SER A 217 -28.39 14.98 -3.14
C SER A 217 -27.17 14.64 -3.99
N TYR A 218 -27.40 14.28 -5.25
CA TYR A 218 -26.34 14.02 -6.24
C TYR A 218 -25.34 15.18 -6.34
N VAL A 219 -25.83 16.43 -6.36
CA VAL A 219 -24.98 17.62 -6.50
C VAL A 219 -24.06 17.76 -5.30
N TYR A 220 -24.58 17.54 -4.10
CA TYR A 220 -23.78 17.60 -2.88
C TYR A 220 -22.71 16.51 -2.86
N LEU A 221 -23.09 15.26 -3.13
CA LEU A 221 -22.16 14.14 -3.20
C LEU A 221 -21.09 14.35 -4.27
N SER A 222 -21.47 14.83 -5.46
CA SER A 222 -20.54 15.07 -6.57
C SER A 222 -19.45 16.08 -6.19
N ARG A 223 -19.81 17.16 -5.53
CA ARG A 223 -18.86 18.17 -5.06
C ARG A 223 -17.95 17.64 -3.96
N ALA A 224 -18.54 16.97 -2.96
CA ALA A 224 -17.79 16.41 -1.84
C ALA A 224 -16.80 15.34 -2.31
N PHE A 225 -17.24 14.41 -3.15
CA PHE A 225 -16.41 13.35 -3.68
C PHE A 225 -15.27 13.88 -4.58
N SER A 226 -15.58 14.74 -5.54
CA SER A 226 -14.57 15.33 -6.44
C SER A 226 -13.56 16.18 -5.68
N GLY A 227 -14.00 16.92 -4.66
CA GLY A 227 -13.13 17.75 -3.83
C GLY A 227 -12.18 16.94 -2.95
N ALA A 228 -12.64 15.78 -2.47
CA ALA A 228 -11.85 14.91 -1.60
C ALA A 228 -10.94 13.96 -2.38
N VAL A 229 -11.47 13.33 -3.43
CA VAL A 229 -10.78 12.26 -4.17
C VAL A 229 -9.96 12.80 -5.35
N GLY A 230 -10.35 13.95 -5.89
CA GLY A 230 -9.69 14.53 -7.08
C GLY A 230 -9.93 13.78 -8.39
N LEU A 231 -10.72 12.70 -8.37
CA LEU A 231 -11.02 11.86 -9.51
C LEU A 231 -12.53 11.73 -9.76
N PRO A 232 -12.96 11.51 -11.01
CA PRO A 232 -14.34 11.13 -11.29
C PRO A 232 -14.71 9.80 -10.61
N PHE A 233 -15.93 9.71 -10.08
CA PHE A 233 -16.43 8.52 -9.38
C PHE A 233 -16.23 7.21 -10.16
N THR A 234 -16.58 7.21 -11.46
CA THR A 234 -16.40 6.03 -12.32
C THR A 234 -14.92 5.64 -12.46
N THR A 235 -14.02 6.62 -12.51
CA THR A 235 -12.58 6.39 -12.55
C THR A 235 -12.12 5.70 -11.27
N TYR A 236 -12.54 6.23 -10.12
CA TYR A 236 -12.23 5.65 -8.82
C TYR A 236 -12.76 4.21 -8.69
N VAL A 237 -14.03 3.97 -9.03
CA VAL A 237 -14.64 2.62 -8.99
C VAL A 237 -13.87 1.65 -9.88
N ASN A 238 -13.50 2.04 -11.09
CA ASN A 238 -12.72 1.18 -11.98
C ASN A 238 -11.31 0.88 -11.44
N ARG A 239 -10.66 1.85 -10.79
CA ARG A 239 -9.39 1.61 -10.07
C ARG A 239 -9.59 0.60 -8.94
N PHE A 240 -10.61 0.81 -8.10
CA PHE A 240 -10.94 -0.08 -7.00
C PHE A 240 -11.17 -1.52 -7.50
N ARG A 241 -11.98 -1.70 -8.55
CA ARG A 241 -12.24 -2.99 -9.18
C ARG A 241 -10.96 -3.68 -9.68
N VAL A 242 -10.05 -2.94 -10.33
CA VAL A 242 -8.75 -3.48 -10.76
C VAL A 242 -7.96 -3.99 -9.57
N ILE A 243 -7.88 -3.24 -8.48
CA ILE A 243 -7.16 -3.65 -7.28
C ILE A 243 -7.79 -4.90 -6.63
N GLN A 244 -9.12 -4.95 -6.52
CA GLN A 244 -9.81 -6.16 -6.01
C GLN A 244 -9.54 -7.38 -6.91
N SER A 245 -9.48 -7.19 -8.24
CA SER A 245 -9.19 -8.27 -9.17
C SER A 245 -7.82 -8.90 -9.01
N LEU A 246 -6.85 -8.21 -8.39
CA LEU A 246 -5.53 -8.79 -8.10
C LEU A 246 -5.61 -9.97 -7.12
N ARG A 247 -6.54 -9.90 -6.15
CA ARG A 247 -6.80 -11.01 -5.21
C ARG A 247 -7.42 -12.20 -5.92
N VAL A 248 -8.43 -11.93 -6.76
CA VAL A 248 -9.12 -12.94 -7.57
C VAL A 248 -8.15 -13.62 -8.53
N LEU A 249 -7.29 -12.85 -9.20
CA LEU A 249 -6.28 -13.38 -10.14
C LEU A 249 -5.20 -14.24 -9.48
N LYS A 250 -4.96 -14.11 -8.19
CA LYS A 250 -4.03 -14.98 -7.44
C LYS A 250 -4.57 -16.37 -7.21
N GLY A 251 -5.88 -16.55 -7.27
CA GLY A 251 -6.53 -17.87 -7.24
C GLY A 251 -6.17 -18.65 -8.52
N SER A 252 -5.79 -19.92 -8.38
CA SER A 252 -5.27 -20.75 -9.48
C SER A 252 -6.29 -21.04 -10.56
N ASP A 253 -7.59 -21.03 -10.24
CA ASP A 253 -8.64 -21.60 -11.07
C ASP A 253 -9.53 -20.57 -11.80
N VAL A 254 -9.41 -19.28 -11.42
CA VAL A 254 -10.23 -18.21 -12.00
C VAL A 254 -9.61 -17.70 -13.31
N THR A 255 -10.36 -17.68 -14.41
CA THR A 255 -9.91 -17.09 -15.68
C THR A 255 -9.85 -15.56 -15.61
N VAL A 256 -9.10 -14.93 -16.53
CA VAL A 256 -9.09 -13.45 -16.67
C VAL A 256 -10.49 -12.90 -16.95
N THR A 257 -11.28 -13.68 -17.70
CA THR A 257 -12.67 -13.34 -18.04
C THR A 257 -13.57 -13.36 -16.80
N GLU A 258 -13.48 -14.42 -16.01
CA GLU A 258 -14.24 -14.54 -14.74
C GLU A 258 -13.85 -13.44 -13.77
N ALA A 259 -12.54 -13.19 -13.57
CA ALA A 259 -12.05 -12.11 -12.72
C ALA A 259 -12.59 -10.72 -13.14
N ALA A 260 -12.72 -10.47 -14.46
CA ALA A 260 -13.28 -9.22 -14.95
C ALA A 260 -14.76 -9.05 -14.52
N TYR A 261 -15.57 -10.08 -14.72
CA TYR A 261 -17.01 -10.03 -14.39
C TYR A 261 -17.25 -10.07 -12.88
N GLU A 262 -16.53 -10.90 -12.14
CA GLU A 262 -16.59 -10.99 -10.69
C GLU A 262 -16.28 -9.64 -10.02
N CYS A 263 -15.36 -8.86 -10.61
CA CYS A 263 -15.04 -7.51 -10.15
C CYS A 263 -15.91 -6.41 -10.77
N GLY A 264 -17.02 -6.76 -11.44
CA GLY A 264 -18.03 -5.81 -11.89
C GLY A 264 -17.70 -5.06 -13.19
N PHE A 265 -16.78 -5.56 -14.01
CA PHE A 265 -16.56 -4.99 -15.34
C PHE A 265 -17.61 -5.52 -16.34
N GLY A 266 -18.27 -4.62 -17.06
CA GLY A 266 -19.24 -5.00 -18.08
C GLY A 266 -18.64 -5.67 -19.32
N SER A 267 -17.30 -5.66 -19.46
CA SER A 267 -16.59 -6.38 -20.53
C SER A 267 -15.12 -6.61 -20.19
N VAL A 268 -14.56 -7.71 -20.69
CA VAL A 268 -13.11 -8.00 -20.60
C VAL A 268 -12.25 -6.90 -21.25
N ARG A 269 -12.77 -6.25 -22.30
CA ARG A 269 -12.07 -5.14 -22.96
C ARG A 269 -11.93 -3.93 -22.03
N SER A 270 -12.97 -3.55 -21.31
CA SER A 270 -12.92 -2.44 -20.34
C SER A 270 -12.02 -2.77 -19.16
N TYR A 271 -12.06 -4.02 -18.70
CA TYR A 271 -11.16 -4.54 -17.67
C TYR A 271 -9.69 -4.44 -18.10
N ASN A 272 -9.31 -5.05 -19.24
CA ASN A 272 -7.93 -5.01 -19.72
C ASN A 272 -7.42 -3.57 -19.91
N ARG A 273 -8.25 -2.68 -20.44
CA ARG A 273 -7.89 -1.26 -20.61
C ARG A 273 -7.65 -0.57 -19.25
N SER A 274 -8.51 -0.83 -18.28
CA SER A 274 -8.35 -0.26 -16.93
C SER A 274 -7.13 -0.84 -16.23
N PHE A 275 -6.94 -2.15 -16.32
CA PHE A 275 -5.80 -2.85 -15.75
C PHE A 275 -4.47 -2.31 -16.32
N GLN A 276 -4.38 -2.20 -17.65
CA GLN A 276 -3.20 -1.62 -18.32
C GLN A 276 -2.97 -0.16 -17.92
N LYS A 277 -4.08 0.63 -17.83
CA LYS A 277 -4.00 2.03 -17.45
C LYS A 277 -3.43 2.22 -16.04
N TYR A 278 -3.88 1.41 -15.06
CA TYR A 278 -3.53 1.61 -13.66
C TYR A 278 -2.30 0.84 -13.19
N LEU A 279 -1.97 -0.28 -13.85
CA LEU A 279 -0.87 -1.16 -13.42
C LEU A 279 0.23 -1.30 -14.47
N GLY A 280 0.11 -0.66 -15.63
CA GLY A 280 1.11 -0.69 -16.69
C GLY A 280 1.28 -2.07 -17.37
N MET A 281 0.42 -3.04 -17.05
CA MET A 281 0.49 -4.41 -17.55
C MET A 281 -0.89 -5.00 -17.80
N THR A 282 -0.97 -6.15 -18.45
CA THR A 282 -2.22 -6.88 -18.66
C THR A 282 -2.51 -7.83 -17.48
N PRO A 283 -3.78 -8.21 -17.24
CA PRO A 283 -4.13 -9.23 -16.24
C PRO A 283 -3.43 -10.57 -16.46
N ARG A 284 -3.17 -10.93 -17.72
CA ARG A 284 -2.47 -12.18 -18.07
C ARG A 284 -0.99 -12.12 -17.67
N GLU A 285 -0.33 -11.00 -17.93
CA GLU A 285 1.05 -10.76 -17.50
C GLU A 285 1.16 -10.76 -15.98
N TYR A 286 0.22 -10.10 -15.29
CA TYR A 286 0.16 -10.12 -13.83
C TYR A 286 0.03 -11.54 -13.26
N ARG A 287 -0.83 -12.38 -13.85
CA ARG A 287 -0.98 -13.78 -13.42
C ARG A 287 0.28 -14.60 -13.67
N GLN A 288 0.94 -14.41 -14.81
CA GLN A 288 2.12 -15.18 -15.19
C GLN A 288 3.35 -14.82 -14.38
N TYR A 289 3.54 -13.54 -14.08
CA TYR A 289 4.79 -13.02 -13.52
C TYR A 289 4.64 -12.39 -12.14
N GLY A 290 3.40 -12.16 -11.69
CA GLY A 290 3.15 -11.35 -10.52
C GLY A 290 3.64 -9.91 -10.72
N TYR A 291 3.62 -9.13 -9.68
CA TYR A 291 4.09 -7.73 -9.73
C TYR A 291 5.61 -7.59 -9.89
N CYS A 292 6.38 -8.65 -9.64
CA CYS A 292 7.84 -8.59 -9.52
C CYS A 292 8.60 -8.38 -10.82
N TYR A 293 7.96 -8.38 -12.00
CA TYR A 293 8.70 -8.46 -13.28
C TYR A 293 8.73 -7.17 -14.11
N PHE A 294 7.99 -6.14 -13.75
CA PHE A 294 7.85 -4.96 -14.62
C PHE A 294 8.43 -3.67 -14.07
N ILE A 295 9.63 -3.74 -13.49
CA ILE A 295 10.46 -2.54 -13.41
C ILE A 295 11.33 -2.53 -14.66
N LYS A 296 10.83 -1.88 -15.71
CA LYS A 296 11.72 -1.35 -16.74
C LYS A 296 12.33 -0.09 -16.19
N GLY A 297 13.69 -0.10 -16.14
CA GLY A 297 14.52 1.03 -15.86
C GLY A 297 14.31 2.18 -16.81
#